data_9ac24f8f3ab9a1a226edd0ef7ab5a601
#
_entry.id   9ac24f8f3ab9a1a226edd0ef7ab5a601
#
_cell.length_a   1.000
_cell.length_b   1.000
_cell.length_c   1.000
_cell.angle_alpha   90.00
_cell.angle_beta   90.00
_cell.angle_gamma   90.00
#
_symmetry.space_group_name_H-M   'P 1'
#
loop_
_entity.id
_entity.type
_entity.pdbx_description
1 polymer ?
#
loop_
_entity_poly.entity_id
_entity_poly.type
_entity_poly.pdbx_seq_one_letter_code
_entity_poly.pdbx_strand_id
1 'polypeptide(L)'
;MIEEETAMRVQSLRVVAILGFAVLGVSCGRQEIVAEPQLRPVRTEVISVSGMERARTFSGTFRAGMESRLSFRVPGRVQQLTASVGQSVLPDHLIAQLDSRDYELQVQEAQASLTRALASRRNTTAERDRVRELYENDNASLSQWDQARAVAESEAAQVESLEKRLELTQLQLDYTRLTAPVAGAIATVEVEVNENVQAGQPIVKLSSSTMTEVGVDLPGSVITAIREGAGAVVVCDALPGETFDAFVTEVGVAASGATTFPVTVQLAARNDRVRPGMAAEVTFRLASSETDVDRILVPAVAVGEDRDGRFVFLAEPESEGRAVVRRRPVAVGDLATDGRRDLIEVVAGLSEGDVIITAGVRRLEDGRMVRLMQAVEPQQ
;
A
#
# COMPACT_ATOMS: atom_id res chain seq x y z
N MET A 1 65.16 32.45 54.93
CA MET A 1 66.62 32.36 55.06
C MET A 1 67.15 32.70 53.71
N ILE A 2 67.40 33.88 53.62
CA ILE A 2 68.72 34.43 53.44
C ILE A 2 69.09 34.47 51.99
N GLU A 3 68.88 35.55 51.39
CA GLU A 3 69.86 36.68 51.23
C GLU A 3 70.66 36.49 49.96
N GLU A 4 70.62 37.37 49.23
CA GLU A 4 71.28 38.68 49.06
C GLU A 4 72.23 38.59 47.90
N GLU A 5 72.21 39.42 47.19
CA GLU A 5 72.73 40.78 46.97
C GLU A 5 73.74 40.73 45.86
N THR A 6 73.96 41.51 45.05
CA THR A 6 74.12 42.96 44.89
C THR A 6 74.92 43.15 43.64
N ALA A 7 74.43 43.88 42.79
CA ALA A 7 74.88 45.22 42.40
C ALA A 7 76.30 45.35 41.77
N MET A 8 76.28 46.04 40.81
CA MET A 8 76.88 47.37 40.58
C MET A 8 78.13 47.44 39.68
N ARG A 9 77.92 48.35 38.79
CA ARG A 9 78.86 49.40 38.31
C ARG A 9 79.88 49.05 37.22
N VAL A 10 80.09 49.79 36.36
CA VAL A 10 80.09 51.21 36.00
C VAL A 10 81.21 51.43 34.95
N GLN A 11 80.86 52.23 34.02
CA GLN A 11 81.73 53.22 33.37
C GLN A 11 82.84 52.77 32.42
N SER A 12 82.74 53.24 31.37
CA SER A 12 83.22 54.41 30.60
C SER A 12 84.42 54.12 29.71
N LEU A 13 84.63 54.56 28.61
CA LEU A 13 85.07 55.78 28.12
C LEU A 13 85.43 55.76 26.63
N ARG A 14 84.85 56.58 25.86
CA ARG A 14 85.45 57.40 24.81
C ARG A 14 86.70 56.91 24.04
N VAL A 15 86.63 57.02 22.67
CA VAL A 15 87.41 57.95 21.86
C VAL A 15 87.38 57.51 20.40
N VAL A 16 86.65 58.16 19.46
CA VAL A 16 87.06 59.07 18.39
C VAL A 16 88.08 58.49 17.39
N ALA A 17 87.71 58.37 16.17
CA ALA A 17 88.32 59.07 14.94
C ALA A 17 88.00 58.27 13.69
N ILE A 18 87.18 58.78 12.85
CA ILE A 18 87.47 59.56 11.59
C ILE A 18 87.86 58.70 10.35
N LEU A 19 87.06 58.92 9.31
CA LEU A 19 87.30 58.82 7.85
C LEU A 19 87.35 57.48 7.14
N GLY A 20 86.43 57.37 6.22
CA GLY A 20 86.51 56.42 5.09
C GLY A 20 85.24 56.39 4.28
N PHE A 21 85.10 57.29 3.37
CA PHE A 21 84.15 57.52 2.30
C PHE A 21 84.19 56.28 1.33
N ALA A 22 83.07 55.54 1.21
CA ALA A 22 82.81 54.73 0.00
C ALA A 22 81.30 54.55 -0.20
N VAL A 23 80.78 55.30 -1.18
CA VAL A 23 79.46 55.22 -1.74
C VAL A 23 79.34 53.87 -2.49
N LEU A 24 78.50 52.98 -2.07
CA LEU A 24 77.93 51.93 -2.88
C LEU A 24 76.43 51.96 -2.72
N GLY A 25 75.79 52.40 -3.79
CA GLY A 25 74.32 52.42 -3.90
C GLY A 25 73.76 50.98 -3.89
N VAL A 26 72.95 50.67 -2.84
CA VAL A 26 72.07 49.56 -2.83
C VAL A 26 70.70 50.03 -3.31
N SER A 27 70.40 49.69 -4.56
CA SER A 27 69.08 49.83 -5.17
C SER A 27 68.16 48.91 -4.45
N CYS A 28 67.24 49.42 -3.61
CA CYS A 28 66.07 48.70 -3.08
C CYS A 28 65.10 48.47 -4.24
N GLY A 29 65.24 47.34 -4.92
CA GLY A 29 64.19 46.79 -5.74
C GLY A 29 62.99 46.46 -4.83
N ARG A 30 61.95 47.33 -4.86
CA ARG A 30 60.65 47.09 -4.30
C ARG A 30 60.01 46.00 -5.13
N GLN A 31 60.11 44.72 -4.67
CA GLN A 31 59.28 43.68 -5.19
C GLN A 31 57.83 44.05 -4.81
N GLU A 32 57.08 44.53 -5.79
CA GLU A 32 55.66 44.55 -5.71
C GLU A 32 55.21 43.10 -5.54
N ILE A 33 54.87 42.72 -4.33
CA ILE A 33 54.12 41.53 -4.04
C ILE A 33 52.74 41.80 -4.67
N VAL A 34 52.53 41.31 -5.89
CA VAL A 34 51.19 41.22 -6.46
C VAL A 34 50.41 40.27 -5.53
N ALA A 35 49.65 40.87 -4.62
CA ALA A 35 48.73 40.11 -3.78
C ALA A 35 47.80 39.37 -4.74
N GLU A 36 47.90 38.04 -4.79
CA GLU A 36 46.90 37.24 -5.50
C GLU A 36 45.52 37.67 -5.04
N PRO A 37 44.63 38.00 -5.98
CA PRO A 37 43.28 38.45 -5.61
C PRO A 37 42.65 37.36 -4.78
N GLN A 38 42.28 37.69 -3.54
CA GLN A 38 41.61 36.74 -2.63
C GLN A 38 40.30 36.34 -3.25
N LEU A 39 40.27 35.13 -3.82
CA LEU A 39 39.08 34.55 -4.42
C LEU A 39 38.04 34.29 -3.32
N ARG A 40 36.83 34.80 -3.50
CA ARG A 40 35.73 34.57 -2.55
C ARG A 40 35.27 33.14 -2.60
N PRO A 41 35.12 32.45 -1.46
CA PRO A 41 34.55 31.15 -1.41
C PRO A 41 33.02 31.20 -1.65
N VAL A 42 32.51 30.38 -2.53
CA VAL A 42 31.09 30.24 -2.85
C VAL A 42 30.67 28.81 -2.67
N ARG A 43 29.42 28.61 -2.20
CA ARG A 43 28.81 27.30 -2.19
C ARG A 43 28.04 27.08 -3.47
N THR A 44 28.20 25.93 -4.06
CA THR A 44 27.52 25.54 -5.29
C THR A 44 26.68 24.30 -5.10
N GLU A 45 25.68 24.16 -5.95
CA GLU A 45 24.82 23.00 -6.05
C GLU A 45 24.64 22.66 -7.53
N VAL A 46 24.73 21.36 -7.85
CA VAL A 46 24.54 20.89 -9.22
C VAL A 46 23.03 20.69 -9.41
N ILE A 47 22.51 21.26 -10.48
CA ILE A 47 21.11 21.08 -10.83
C ILE A 47 20.89 19.64 -11.28
N SER A 48 20.03 18.93 -10.59
CA SER A 48 19.44 17.69 -11.05
C SER A 48 17.98 17.90 -11.37
N VAL A 49 17.53 17.34 -12.46
CA VAL A 49 16.11 17.28 -12.77
C VAL A 49 15.49 16.28 -11.81
N SER A 50 14.82 16.79 -10.83
CA SER A 50 14.04 15.91 -9.92
C SER A 50 12.68 15.70 -10.55
N GLY A 51 12.48 14.53 -11.14
CA GLY A 51 11.15 14.00 -11.35
C GLY A 51 10.53 13.81 -9.96
N MET A 52 9.86 14.84 -9.45
CA MET A 52 9.18 14.75 -8.16
C MET A 52 8.03 13.78 -8.30
N GLU A 53 8.24 12.54 -7.82
CA GLU A 53 7.11 11.67 -7.52
C GLU A 53 6.19 12.42 -6.56
N ARG A 54 5.04 12.86 -7.06
CA ARG A 54 4.07 13.54 -6.20
C ARG A 54 3.44 12.51 -5.27
N ALA A 55 3.95 12.42 -4.07
CA ALA A 55 3.28 11.68 -3.01
C ALA A 55 2.05 12.47 -2.54
N ARG A 56 0.87 11.84 -2.60
CA ARG A 56 -0.37 12.40 -2.03
C ARG A 56 -0.95 11.42 -1.04
N THR A 57 -1.26 11.95 0.14
CA THR A 57 -1.83 11.19 1.25
C THR A 57 -3.33 11.45 1.36
N PHE A 58 -4.08 10.38 1.54
CA PHE A 58 -5.52 10.39 1.71
C PHE A 58 -5.91 9.54 2.91
N SER A 59 -6.95 9.95 3.60
CA SER A 59 -7.50 9.18 4.71
C SER A 59 -8.31 7.99 4.18
N GLY A 60 -8.16 6.86 4.82
CA GLY A 60 -8.85 5.62 4.52
C GLY A 60 -9.27 4.87 5.78
N THR A 61 -9.90 3.72 5.57
CA THR A 61 -10.32 2.85 6.66
C THR A 61 -9.93 1.42 6.33
N PHE A 62 -9.31 0.73 7.27
CA PHE A 62 -9.04 -0.70 7.13
C PHE A 62 -10.34 -1.50 7.05
N ARG A 63 -10.38 -2.43 6.11
CA ARG A 63 -11.49 -3.34 5.88
C ARG A 63 -10.98 -4.79 5.86
N ALA A 64 -11.85 -5.72 6.18
CA ALA A 64 -11.57 -7.13 5.89
C ALA A 64 -11.72 -7.37 4.40
N GLY A 65 -10.80 -8.13 3.80
CA GLY A 65 -10.88 -8.45 2.37
C GLY A 65 -12.12 -9.25 1.98
N MET A 66 -12.73 -9.96 2.94
CA MET A 66 -14.02 -10.64 2.74
C MET A 66 -14.83 -10.61 4.04
N GLU A 67 -16.06 -10.15 3.94
CA GLU A 67 -17.05 -10.28 4.99
C GLU A 67 -18.20 -11.17 4.51
N SER A 68 -18.45 -12.25 5.24
CA SER A 68 -19.54 -13.19 4.92
C SER A 68 -20.58 -13.20 6.05
N ARG A 69 -21.84 -12.98 5.68
CA ARG A 69 -22.97 -13.19 6.58
C ARG A 69 -23.40 -14.64 6.49
N LEU A 70 -23.14 -15.38 7.54
CA LEU A 70 -23.49 -16.80 7.59
C LEU A 70 -24.91 -16.95 8.12
N SER A 71 -25.71 -17.77 7.44
CA SER A 71 -27.12 -18.03 7.75
C SER A 71 -27.43 -19.50 7.52
N PHE A 72 -28.44 -20.01 8.23
CA PHE A 72 -28.97 -21.33 7.93
C PHE A 72 -29.77 -21.31 6.63
N ARG A 73 -29.73 -22.43 5.89
CA ARG A 73 -30.54 -22.64 4.68
C ARG A 73 -31.92 -23.18 4.95
N VAL A 74 -32.16 -23.59 6.22
CA VAL A 74 -33.43 -24.14 6.70
C VAL A 74 -33.84 -23.43 7.99
N PRO A 75 -35.15 -23.26 8.28
CA PRO A 75 -35.61 -22.64 9.51
C PRO A 75 -35.49 -23.62 10.70
N GLY A 76 -35.46 -23.08 11.91
CA GLY A 76 -35.46 -23.89 13.11
C GLY A 76 -35.10 -23.11 14.36
N ARG A 77 -35.06 -23.79 15.48
CA ARG A 77 -34.62 -23.21 16.76
C ARG A 77 -33.14 -23.46 16.96
N VAL A 78 -32.37 -22.43 17.30
CA VAL A 78 -30.95 -22.54 17.63
C VAL A 78 -30.80 -23.39 18.92
N GLN A 79 -30.23 -24.58 18.78
CA GLN A 79 -29.95 -25.48 19.90
C GLN A 79 -28.61 -25.16 20.53
N GLN A 80 -27.61 -24.87 19.72
CA GLN A 80 -26.25 -24.59 20.16
C GLN A 80 -25.65 -23.44 19.34
N LEU A 81 -24.94 -22.54 20.02
CA LEU A 81 -24.17 -21.46 19.45
C LEU A 81 -22.76 -21.51 20.05
N THR A 82 -21.79 -21.91 19.26
CA THR A 82 -20.39 -22.07 19.68
C THR A 82 -19.55 -20.83 19.37
N ALA A 83 -20.02 -20.00 18.44
CA ALA A 83 -19.32 -18.81 18.03
C ALA A 83 -19.45 -17.68 19.06
N SER A 84 -18.32 -17.00 19.32
CA SER A 84 -18.24 -15.78 20.14
C SER A 84 -17.58 -14.66 19.36
N VAL A 85 -17.98 -13.40 19.63
CA VAL A 85 -17.38 -12.23 18.99
C VAL A 85 -15.87 -12.18 19.26
N GLY A 86 -15.08 -11.98 18.20
CA GLY A 86 -13.63 -11.95 18.26
C GLY A 86 -12.96 -13.33 18.18
N GLN A 87 -13.71 -14.42 18.18
CA GLN A 87 -13.18 -15.77 18.07
C GLN A 87 -12.64 -16.03 16.67
N SER A 88 -11.40 -16.54 16.58
CA SER A 88 -10.84 -17.05 15.33
C SER A 88 -11.36 -18.44 15.03
N VAL A 89 -11.78 -18.68 13.80
CA VAL A 89 -12.31 -19.97 13.34
C VAL A 89 -11.55 -20.43 12.09
N LEU A 90 -11.43 -21.74 11.96
CA LEU A 90 -10.90 -22.41 10.78
C LEU A 90 -12.06 -22.88 9.86
N PRO A 91 -11.80 -23.24 8.61
CA PRO A 91 -12.79 -23.88 7.75
C PRO A 91 -13.42 -25.08 8.46
N ASP A 92 -14.70 -25.33 8.22
CA ASP A 92 -15.52 -26.39 8.81
C ASP A 92 -15.73 -26.32 10.33
N HIS A 93 -15.22 -25.26 11.00
CA HIS A 93 -15.51 -25.06 12.41
C HIS A 93 -17.01 -24.82 12.63
N LEU A 94 -17.61 -25.56 13.58
CA LEU A 94 -19.03 -25.42 13.92
C LEU A 94 -19.29 -24.03 14.54
N ILE A 95 -20.16 -23.26 13.94
CA ILE A 95 -20.62 -21.94 14.37
C ILE A 95 -21.86 -22.04 15.23
N ALA A 96 -22.87 -22.70 14.68
CA ALA A 96 -24.17 -22.91 15.35
C ALA A 96 -24.83 -24.17 14.83
N GLN A 97 -25.78 -24.69 15.61
CA GLN A 97 -26.59 -25.85 15.26
C GLN A 97 -28.04 -25.61 15.62
N LEU A 98 -28.95 -25.97 14.71
CA LEU A 98 -30.38 -26.00 14.95
C LEU A 98 -30.76 -27.30 15.66
N ASP A 99 -31.95 -27.32 16.29
CA ASP A 99 -32.59 -28.55 16.75
C ASP A 99 -32.91 -29.44 15.54
N SER A 100 -32.17 -30.54 15.40
CA SER A 100 -32.20 -31.41 14.22
C SER A 100 -33.26 -32.50 14.26
N ARG A 101 -33.96 -32.69 15.40
CA ARG A 101 -34.84 -33.82 15.64
C ARG A 101 -35.93 -34.01 14.59
N ASP A 102 -36.56 -32.91 14.15
CA ASP A 102 -37.59 -32.99 13.12
C ASP A 102 -37.02 -33.39 11.76
N TYR A 103 -35.83 -32.91 11.43
CA TYR A 103 -35.11 -33.27 10.21
C TYR A 103 -34.61 -34.73 10.24
N GLU A 104 -34.14 -35.20 11.37
CA GLU A 104 -33.74 -36.60 11.56
C GLU A 104 -34.93 -37.55 11.36
N LEU A 105 -36.11 -37.20 11.88
CA LEU A 105 -37.33 -37.98 11.66
C LEU A 105 -37.75 -37.97 10.19
N GLN A 106 -37.62 -36.87 9.46
CA GLN A 106 -37.90 -36.80 8.02
C GLN A 106 -36.96 -37.70 7.22
N VAL A 107 -35.67 -37.76 7.59
CA VAL A 107 -34.70 -38.67 6.95
C VAL A 107 -35.11 -40.14 7.21
N GLN A 108 -35.50 -40.49 8.44
CA GLN A 108 -35.95 -41.83 8.79
C GLN A 108 -37.22 -42.23 8.02
N GLU A 109 -38.19 -41.32 7.85
CA GLU A 109 -39.40 -41.56 7.06
C GLU A 109 -39.06 -41.77 5.57
N ALA A 110 -38.21 -40.95 4.98
CA ALA A 110 -37.77 -41.09 3.59
C ALA A 110 -37.02 -42.45 3.41
N GLN A 111 -36.16 -42.81 4.35
CA GLN A 111 -35.42 -44.08 4.32
C GLN A 111 -36.36 -45.28 4.41
N ALA A 112 -37.40 -45.24 5.28
CA ALA A 112 -38.41 -46.31 5.38
C ALA A 112 -39.24 -46.45 4.10
N SER A 113 -39.57 -45.32 3.46
CA SER A 113 -40.29 -45.27 2.19
C SER A 113 -39.47 -45.88 1.05
N LEU A 114 -38.17 -45.52 0.95
CA LEU A 114 -37.24 -46.11 0.01
C LEU A 114 -37.11 -47.64 0.21
N THR A 115 -36.96 -48.05 1.47
CA THR A 115 -36.85 -49.47 1.82
C THR A 115 -38.07 -50.29 1.35
N ARG A 116 -39.29 -49.73 1.49
CA ARG A 116 -40.54 -50.31 0.97
C ARG A 116 -40.52 -50.42 -0.55
N ALA A 117 -40.15 -49.35 -1.26
CA ALA A 117 -40.09 -49.32 -2.72
C ALA A 117 -39.04 -50.31 -3.26
N LEU A 118 -37.90 -50.43 -2.63
CA LEU A 118 -36.87 -51.42 -2.94
C LEU A 118 -37.40 -52.86 -2.85
N ALA A 119 -38.26 -53.15 -1.85
CA ALA A 119 -38.88 -54.46 -1.72
C ALA A 119 -39.91 -54.69 -2.85
N SER A 120 -40.74 -53.70 -3.19
CA SER A 120 -41.66 -53.74 -4.32
C SER A 120 -40.93 -53.97 -5.65
N ARG A 121 -39.88 -53.19 -5.94
CA ARG A 121 -39.05 -53.37 -7.11
C ARG A 121 -38.45 -54.78 -7.25
N ARG A 122 -37.97 -55.35 -6.13
CA ARG A 122 -37.46 -56.73 -6.13
C ARG A 122 -38.54 -57.73 -6.53
N ASN A 123 -39.78 -57.60 -6.03
CA ASN A 123 -40.91 -58.46 -6.36
C ASN A 123 -41.29 -58.31 -7.83
N THR A 124 -41.46 -57.08 -8.34
CA THR A 124 -41.86 -56.82 -9.72
C THR A 124 -40.76 -57.22 -10.72
N THR A 125 -39.49 -57.07 -10.37
CA THR A 125 -38.36 -57.55 -11.14
C THR A 125 -38.36 -59.06 -11.27
N ALA A 126 -38.59 -59.81 -10.16
CA ALA A 126 -38.67 -61.26 -10.17
C ALA A 126 -39.88 -61.76 -10.98
N GLU A 127 -41.04 -61.06 -10.89
CA GLU A 127 -42.22 -61.35 -11.73
C GLU A 127 -41.96 -61.08 -13.22
N ARG A 128 -41.38 -59.95 -13.55
CA ARG A 128 -40.99 -59.65 -14.92
C ARG A 128 -40.06 -60.73 -15.49
N ASP A 129 -39.05 -61.18 -14.75
CA ASP A 129 -38.11 -62.20 -15.21
C ASP A 129 -38.76 -63.55 -15.37
N ARG A 130 -39.73 -63.92 -14.51
CA ARG A 130 -40.54 -65.11 -14.64
C ARG A 130 -41.45 -65.07 -15.88
N VAL A 131 -42.17 -63.98 -16.08
CA VAL A 131 -43.06 -63.81 -17.23
C VAL A 131 -42.25 -63.78 -18.54
N ARG A 132 -41.04 -63.24 -18.53
CA ARG A 132 -40.12 -63.27 -19.69
C ARG A 132 -39.77 -64.72 -20.06
N GLU A 133 -39.39 -65.56 -19.09
CA GLU A 133 -39.05 -66.96 -19.30
C GLU A 133 -40.27 -67.75 -19.86
N LEU A 134 -41.48 -67.50 -19.35
CA LEU A 134 -42.71 -68.09 -19.86
C LEU A 134 -43.01 -67.64 -21.30
N TYR A 135 -42.81 -66.40 -21.65
CA TYR A 135 -43.00 -65.84 -22.99
C TYR A 135 -41.99 -66.42 -23.98
N GLU A 136 -40.72 -66.54 -23.62
CA GLU A 136 -39.66 -67.15 -24.41
C GLU A 136 -39.94 -68.66 -24.71
N ASN A 137 -40.72 -69.33 -23.86
CA ASN A 137 -41.18 -70.74 -24.01
C ASN A 137 -42.61 -70.87 -24.55
N ASP A 138 -43.17 -69.80 -25.17
CA ASP A 138 -44.55 -69.79 -25.74
C ASP A 138 -45.67 -70.03 -24.68
N ASN A 139 -45.42 -69.90 -23.40
CA ASN A 139 -46.38 -70.11 -22.29
C ASN A 139 -47.00 -68.84 -21.73
N ALA A 140 -46.65 -67.63 -22.28
CA ALA A 140 -47.26 -66.37 -21.94
C ALA A 140 -47.48 -65.54 -23.19
N SER A 141 -48.47 -64.63 -23.17
CA SER A 141 -48.74 -63.72 -24.28
C SER A 141 -47.81 -62.50 -24.25
N LEU A 142 -47.59 -61.85 -25.40
CA LEU A 142 -46.86 -60.59 -25.52
C LEU A 142 -47.44 -59.49 -24.60
N SER A 143 -48.79 -59.44 -24.48
CA SER A 143 -49.45 -58.48 -23.59
C SER A 143 -49.10 -58.68 -22.13
N GLN A 144 -48.97 -59.94 -21.69
CA GLN A 144 -48.55 -60.27 -20.28
C GLN A 144 -47.08 -59.85 -20.05
N TRP A 145 -46.22 -60.12 -21.06
CA TRP A 145 -44.83 -59.69 -21.02
C TRP A 145 -44.70 -58.15 -20.94
N ASP A 146 -45.38 -57.44 -21.85
CA ASP A 146 -45.33 -55.96 -21.90
C ASP A 146 -45.88 -55.37 -20.60
N GLN A 147 -46.93 -55.93 -19.99
CA GLN A 147 -47.47 -55.51 -18.70
C GLN A 147 -46.47 -55.72 -17.58
N ALA A 148 -45.84 -56.88 -17.46
CA ALA A 148 -44.87 -57.15 -16.41
C ALA A 148 -43.64 -56.26 -16.54
N ARG A 149 -43.18 -55.98 -17.75
CA ARG A 149 -42.09 -55.07 -18.05
C ARG A 149 -42.44 -53.63 -17.64
N ALA A 150 -43.61 -53.14 -18.03
CA ALA A 150 -44.05 -51.77 -17.70
C ALA A 150 -44.20 -51.57 -16.18
N VAL A 151 -44.72 -52.58 -15.45
CA VAL A 151 -44.79 -52.51 -13.98
C VAL A 151 -43.39 -52.46 -13.34
N ALA A 152 -42.47 -53.32 -13.80
CA ALA A 152 -41.09 -53.32 -13.27
C ALA A 152 -40.35 -52.01 -13.56
N GLU A 153 -40.52 -51.43 -14.76
CA GLU A 153 -39.97 -50.12 -15.11
C GLU A 153 -40.57 -49.01 -14.26
N SER A 154 -41.89 -49.01 -13.99
CA SER A 154 -42.57 -48.05 -13.13
C SER A 154 -42.04 -48.13 -11.68
N GLU A 155 -41.89 -49.33 -11.14
CA GLU A 155 -41.33 -49.48 -9.77
C GLU A 155 -39.84 -49.07 -9.69
N ALA A 156 -39.08 -49.28 -10.75
CA ALA A 156 -37.70 -48.80 -10.82
C ALA A 156 -37.63 -47.26 -10.81
N ALA A 157 -38.49 -46.58 -11.55
CA ALA A 157 -38.62 -45.15 -11.54
C ALA A 157 -39.09 -44.60 -10.18
N GLN A 158 -40.00 -45.35 -9.50
CA GLN A 158 -40.43 -44.99 -8.13
C GLN A 158 -39.28 -45.06 -7.12
N VAL A 159 -38.42 -46.08 -7.23
CA VAL A 159 -37.22 -46.17 -6.33
C VAL A 159 -36.29 -44.98 -6.58
N GLU A 160 -36.00 -44.64 -7.83
CA GLU A 160 -35.14 -43.47 -8.18
C GLU A 160 -35.70 -42.17 -7.59
N SER A 161 -37.02 -41.96 -7.72
CA SER A 161 -37.71 -40.82 -7.10
C SER A 161 -37.53 -40.75 -5.59
N LEU A 162 -37.65 -41.87 -4.89
CA LEU A 162 -37.50 -41.94 -3.43
C LEU A 162 -36.03 -41.84 -2.99
N GLU A 163 -35.09 -42.31 -3.80
CA GLU A 163 -33.64 -42.06 -3.59
C GLU A 163 -33.35 -40.57 -3.59
N LYS A 164 -33.88 -39.83 -4.59
CA LYS A 164 -33.73 -38.35 -4.67
C LYS A 164 -34.44 -37.64 -3.50
N ARG A 165 -35.59 -38.18 -3.03
CA ARG A 165 -36.27 -37.63 -1.87
C ARG A 165 -35.44 -37.82 -0.60
N LEU A 166 -34.82 -38.98 -0.41
CA LEU A 166 -33.92 -39.25 0.71
C LEU A 166 -32.70 -38.30 0.68
N GLU A 167 -32.06 -38.16 -0.47
CA GLU A 167 -30.94 -37.24 -0.66
C GLU A 167 -31.31 -35.80 -0.26
N LEU A 168 -32.49 -35.32 -0.68
CA LEU A 168 -32.99 -33.98 -0.31
C LEU A 168 -33.18 -33.83 1.20
N THR A 169 -33.77 -34.83 1.87
CA THR A 169 -33.98 -34.74 3.32
C THR A 169 -32.68 -34.83 4.11
N GLN A 170 -31.70 -35.61 3.64
CA GLN A 170 -30.36 -35.65 4.21
C GLN A 170 -29.64 -34.27 4.07
N LEU A 171 -29.75 -33.66 2.89
CA LEU A 171 -29.20 -32.34 2.67
C LEU A 171 -29.85 -31.27 3.59
N GLN A 172 -31.16 -31.36 3.84
CA GLN A 172 -31.85 -30.48 4.78
C GLN A 172 -31.37 -30.68 6.23
N LEU A 173 -31.09 -31.93 6.62
CA LEU A 173 -30.50 -32.25 7.92
C LEU A 173 -29.08 -31.65 8.02
N ASP A 174 -28.25 -31.75 6.99
CA ASP A 174 -26.92 -31.17 6.97
C ASP A 174 -26.98 -29.65 7.12
N TYR A 175 -27.99 -29.00 6.52
CA TYR A 175 -28.21 -27.56 6.65
C TYR A 175 -28.59 -27.09 8.03
N THR A 176 -28.90 -28.01 8.97
CA THR A 176 -29.10 -27.66 10.39
C THR A 176 -27.78 -27.34 11.09
N ARG A 177 -26.64 -27.61 10.48
CA ARG A 177 -25.31 -27.31 11.00
C ARG A 177 -24.70 -26.14 10.21
N LEU A 178 -24.39 -25.07 10.88
CA LEU A 178 -23.72 -23.90 10.28
C LEU A 178 -22.24 -23.98 10.61
N THR A 179 -21.42 -24.12 9.57
CA THR A 179 -19.96 -24.17 9.70
C THR A 179 -19.32 -22.97 8.99
N ALA A 180 -18.09 -22.64 9.37
CA ALA A 180 -17.30 -21.60 8.73
C ALA A 180 -16.82 -22.08 7.35
N PRO A 181 -17.10 -21.36 6.25
CA PRO A 181 -16.63 -21.74 4.90
C PRO A 181 -15.15 -21.45 4.69
N VAL A 182 -14.59 -20.48 5.41
CA VAL A 182 -13.19 -20.02 5.32
C VAL A 182 -12.67 -19.69 6.71
N ALA A 183 -11.34 -19.62 6.82
CA ALA A 183 -10.70 -19.11 8.04
C ALA A 183 -10.99 -17.64 8.25
N GLY A 184 -11.22 -17.22 9.48
CA GLY A 184 -11.52 -15.83 9.80
C GLY A 184 -11.78 -15.60 11.28
N ALA A 185 -12.30 -14.43 11.61
CA ALA A 185 -12.75 -14.07 12.95
C ALA A 185 -14.25 -13.72 12.93
N ILE A 186 -14.96 -14.07 13.98
CA ILE A 186 -16.38 -13.70 14.14
C ILE A 186 -16.45 -12.21 14.49
N ALA A 187 -17.01 -11.41 13.58
CA ALA A 187 -17.17 -9.97 13.77
C ALA A 187 -18.38 -9.63 14.63
N THR A 188 -19.53 -10.27 14.36
CA THR A 188 -20.78 -10.12 15.13
C THR A 188 -21.49 -11.44 15.27
N VAL A 189 -22.27 -11.58 16.33
CA VAL A 189 -23.24 -12.65 16.56
C VAL A 189 -24.58 -11.97 16.69
N GLU A 190 -25.56 -12.38 15.85
CA GLU A 190 -26.84 -11.67 15.68
C GLU A 190 -28.04 -12.44 16.29
N VAL A 191 -27.78 -13.61 16.90
CA VAL A 191 -28.83 -14.47 17.46
C VAL A 191 -28.41 -15.08 18.80
N GLU A 192 -29.39 -15.55 19.55
CA GLU A 192 -29.16 -16.21 20.83
C GLU A 192 -29.57 -17.69 20.79
N VAL A 193 -29.07 -18.48 21.77
CA VAL A 193 -29.51 -19.88 21.97
C VAL A 193 -30.98 -19.91 22.31
N ASN A 194 -31.72 -20.88 21.77
CA ASN A 194 -33.17 -21.05 21.83
C ASN A 194 -34.01 -20.06 21.03
N GLU A 195 -33.39 -19.16 20.25
CA GLU A 195 -34.11 -18.32 19.31
C GLU A 195 -34.58 -19.11 18.08
N ASN A 196 -35.75 -18.79 17.54
CA ASN A 196 -36.26 -19.33 16.29
C ASN A 196 -35.77 -18.45 15.12
N VAL A 197 -35.09 -19.07 14.15
CA VAL A 197 -34.52 -18.38 13.00
C VAL A 197 -35.15 -18.87 11.70
N GLN A 198 -35.23 -17.96 10.73
CA GLN A 198 -35.71 -18.24 9.39
C GLN A 198 -34.53 -18.60 8.45
N ALA A 199 -34.84 -19.32 7.38
CA ALA A 199 -33.84 -19.54 6.32
C ALA A 199 -33.36 -18.18 5.72
N GLY A 200 -32.04 -18.01 5.62
CA GLY A 200 -31.42 -16.76 5.15
C GLY A 200 -31.25 -15.67 6.21
N GLN A 201 -31.78 -15.84 7.43
CA GLN A 201 -31.56 -14.88 8.52
C GLN A 201 -30.08 -14.92 8.94
N PRO A 202 -29.38 -13.76 9.00
CA PRO A 202 -28.00 -13.73 9.46
C PRO A 202 -27.84 -14.24 10.89
N ILE A 203 -26.88 -15.10 11.11
CA ILE A 203 -26.54 -15.69 12.43
C ILE A 203 -25.27 -15.07 12.96
N VAL A 204 -24.23 -15.05 12.12
CA VAL A 204 -22.95 -14.44 12.45
C VAL A 204 -22.39 -13.73 11.21
N LYS A 205 -21.57 -12.71 11.46
CA LYS A 205 -20.75 -12.08 10.44
C LYS A 205 -19.32 -12.59 10.61
N LEU A 206 -18.81 -13.26 9.59
CA LEU A 206 -17.45 -13.76 9.52
C LEU A 206 -16.61 -12.78 8.72
N SER A 207 -15.53 -12.30 9.32
CA SER A 207 -14.52 -11.45 8.70
C SER A 207 -13.32 -12.33 8.36
N SER A 208 -13.01 -12.50 7.08
CA SER A 208 -11.82 -13.23 6.66
C SER A 208 -10.58 -12.39 6.90
N SER A 209 -9.62 -12.95 7.63
CA SER A 209 -8.34 -12.29 7.93
C SER A 209 -7.25 -12.60 6.90
N THR A 210 -7.59 -13.23 5.78
CA THR A 210 -6.60 -13.69 4.79
C THR A 210 -5.90 -12.50 4.12
N MET A 211 -6.59 -11.38 3.96
CA MET A 211 -6.05 -10.16 3.36
C MET A 211 -6.64 -8.95 4.09
N THR A 212 -5.80 -7.96 4.37
CA THR A 212 -6.23 -6.69 4.96
C THR A 212 -6.24 -5.65 3.85
N GLU A 213 -7.37 -4.99 3.69
CA GLU A 213 -7.58 -3.96 2.68
C GLU A 213 -7.83 -2.60 3.34
N VAL A 214 -7.54 -1.54 2.61
CA VAL A 214 -7.88 -0.17 2.99
C VAL A 214 -8.76 0.43 1.90
N GLY A 215 -9.95 0.84 2.30
CA GLY A 215 -10.82 1.62 1.43
C GLY A 215 -10.48 3.09 1.55
N VAL A 216 -10.26 3.75 0.41
CA VAL A 216 -9.93 5.18 0.30
C VAL A 216 -10.83 5.82 -0.73
N ASP A 217 -11.35 7.00 -0.45
CA ASP A 217 -12.16 7.77 -1.41
C ASP A 217 -11.29 8.87 -2.03
N LEU A 218 -11.01 8.76 -3.33
CA LEU A 218 -10.15 9.69 -4.06
C LEU A 218 -10.94 10.69 -4.89
N PRO A 219 -10.54 11.99 -4.91
CA PRO A 219 -11.15 12.98 -5.79
C PRO A 219 -10.91 12.65 -7.27
N GLY A 220 -11.84 13.09 -8.14
CA GLY A 220 -11.75 12.90 -9.60
C GLY A 220 -10.46 13.43 -10.23
N SER A 221 -9.83 14.44 -9.62
CA SER A 221 -8.55 15.01 -10.10
C SER A 221 -7.34 14.07 -9.90
N VAL A 222 -7.45 13.06 -9.05
CA VAL A 222 -6.36 12.12 -8.71
C VAL A 222 -6.60 10.75 -9.32
N ILE A 223 -7.87 10.33 -9.41
CA ILE A 223 -8.23 8.97 -9.84
C ILE A 223 -7.69 8.60 -11.22
N THR A 224 -7.56 9.57 -12.13
CA THR A 224 -7.04 9.36 -13.49
C THR A 224 -5.57 8.96 -13.52
N ALA A 225 -4.82 9.28 -12.47
CA ALA A 225 -3.40 8.92 -12.32
C ALA A 225 -3.20 7.60 -11.56
N ILE A 226 -4.25 7.05 -10.95
CA ILE A 226 -4.19 5.80 -10.19
C ILE A 226 -4.61 4.64 -11.10
N ARG A 227 -3.84 3.56 -11.07
CA ARG A 227 -4.12 2.32 -11.81
C ARG A 227 -4.06 1.12 -10.88
N GLU A 228 -4.74 0.05 -11.22
CA GLU A 228 -4.56 -1.25 -10.56
C GLU A 228 -3.09 -1.67 -10.60
N GLY A 229 -2.59 -2.19 -9.48
CA GLY A 229 -1.19 -2.54 -9.29
C GLY A 229 -0.29 -1.37 -8.89
N ALA A 230 -0.79 -0.13 -8.82
CA ALA A 230 0.00 1.01 -8.35
C ALA A 230 0.42 0.81 -6.89
N GLY A 231 1.69 1.08 -6.58
CA GLY A 231 2.22 1.00 -5.22
C GLY A 231 1.68 2.13 -4.34
N ALA A 232 1.42 1.80 -3.10
CA ALA A 232 1.02 2.73 -2.06
C ALA A 232 1.72 2.41 -0.74
N VAL A 233 1.82 3.40 0.12
CA VAL A 233 2.30 3.22 1.50
C VAL A 233 1.16 3.55 2.44
N VAL A 234 0.88 2.65 3.36
CA VAL A 234 -0.19 2.79 4.35
C VAL A 234 0.40 2.99 5.73
N VAL A 235 -0.12 3.96 6.46
CA VAL A 235 0.18 4.20 7.86
C VAL A 235 -1.11 3.99 8.66
N CYS A 236 -1.01 3.35 9.81
CA CYS A 236 -2.13 3.14 10.72
C CYS A 236 -1.98 4.04 11.94
N ASP A 237 -2.97 4.89 12.21
CA ASP A 237 -2.94 5.82 13.36
C ASP A 237 -2.79 5.10 14.70
N ALA A 238 -3.34 3.88 14.79
CA ALA A 238 -3.24 3.06 15.99
C ALA A 238 -1.86 2.39 16.18
N LEU A 239 -0.96 2.45 15.16
CA LEU A 239 0.36 1.83 15.16
C LEU A 239 1.42 2.85 14.72
N PRO A 240 1.69 3.88 15.54
CA PRO A 240 2.58 4.97 15.16
C PRO A 240 4.00 4.46 14.87
N GLY A 241 4.56 4.92 13.75
CA GLY A 241 5.90 4.57 13.29
C GLY A 241 5.99 3.28 12.47
N GLU A 242 4.88 2.57 12.25
CA GLU A 242 4.84 1.43 11.32
C GLU A 242 4.27 1.88 9.96
N THR A 243 4.99 1.53 8.91
CA THR A 243 4.55 1.74 7.53
C THR A 243 4.33 0.39 6.87
N PHE A 244 3.28 0.27 6.08
CA PHE A 244 2.92 -0.95 5.39
C PHE A 244 2.97 -0.71 3.89
N ASP A 245 3.73 -1.52 3.18
CA ASP A 245 3.69 -1.54 1.73
C ASP A 245 2.35 -2.13 1.27
N ALA A 246 1.77 -1.51 0.27
CA ALA A 246 0.47 -1.88 -0.24
C ALA A 246 0.38 -1.60 -1.75
N PHE A 247 -0.62 -2.14 -2.40
CA PHE A 247 -0.89 -1.92 -3.82
C PHE A 247 -2.39 -1.80 -4.08
N VAL A 248 -2.73 -1.06 -5.10
CA VAL A 248 -4.12 -0.85 -5.54
C VAL A 248 -4.65 -2.13 -6.16
N THR A 249 -5.77 -2.65 -5.65
CA THR A 249 -6.46 -3.83 -6.20
C THR A 249 -7.69 -3.47 -6.99
N GLU A 250 -8.38 -2.40 -6.60
CA GLU A 250 -9.59 -1.96 -7.29
C GLU A 250 -9.63 -0.45 -7.40
N VAL A 251 -10.08 0.04 -8.56
CA VAL A 251 -10.35 1.45 -8.81
C VAL A 251 -11.80 1.60 -9.24
N GLY A 252 -12.61 2.25 -8.42
CA GLY A 252 -14.03 2.44 -8.70
C GLY A 252 -14.26 3.28 -9.94
N VAL A 253 -15.15 2.80 -10.82
CA VAL A 253 -15.53 3.49 -12.06
C VAL A 253 -16.70 4.46 -11.87
N ALA A 254 -17.40 4.37 -10.76
CA ALA A 254 -18.51 5.24 -10.41
C ALA A 254 -18.18 6.01 -9.12
N ALA A 255 -18.58 7.28 -9.09
CA ALA A 255 -18.40 8.10 -7.91
C ALA A 255 -19.29 7.58 -6.76
N SER A 256 -18.70 7.44 -5.58
CA SER A 256 -19.43 7.26 -4.32
C SER A 256 -19.63 8.64 -3.68
N GLY A 257 -20.89 9.08 -3.55
CA GLY A 257 -21.19 10.43 -3.09
C GLY A 257 -20.99 11.51 -4.17
N ALA A 258 -20.62 12.74 -3.79
CA ALA A 258 -20.69 13.87 -4.70
C ALA A 258 -19.55 13.93 -5.73
N THR A 259 -18.33 13.52 -5.43
CA THR A 259 -17.17 13.72 -6.33
C THR A 259 -16.00 12.79 -6.07
N THR A 260 -16.14 11.77 -5.23
CA THR A 260 -15.05 10.86 -4.88
C THR A 260 -15.27 9.47 -5.47
N PHE A 261 -14.19 8.80 -5.81
CA PHE A 261 -14.18 7.45 -6.35
C PHE A 261 -13.56 6.51 -5.33
N PRO A 262 -14.22 5.39 -5.01
CA PRO A 262 -13.68 4.42 -4.08
C PRO A 262 -12.48 3.70 -4.71
N VAL A 263 -11.41 3.58 -3.95
CA VAL A 263 -10.21 2.80 -4.31
C VAL A 263 -9.92 1.83 -3.19
N THR A 264 -9.68 0.58 -3.54
CA THR A 264 -9.27 -0.47 -2.60
C THR A 264 -7.78 -0.71 -2.73
N VAL A 265 -7.10 -0.65 -1.61
CA VAL A 265 -5.66 -0.87 -1.51
C VAL A 265 -5.43 -2.08 -0.59
N GLN A 266 -4.69 -3.07 -1.06
CA GLN A 266 -4.37 -4.28 -0.31
C GLN A 266 -2.97 -4.19 0.27
N LEU A 267 -2.80 -4.56 1.55
CA LEU A 267 -1.49 -4.68 2.16
C LEU A 267 -0.70 -5.83 1.54
N ALA A 268 0.58 -5.61 1.27
CA ALA A 268 1.49 -6.62 0.72
C ALA A 268 1.75 -7.79 1.70
N ALA A 269 1.69 -7.51 3.00
CA ALA A 269 1.86 -8.49 4.06
C ALA A 269 0.73 -8.41 5.08
N ARG A 270 0.33 -9.57 5.60
CA ARG A 270 -0.64 -9.67 6.68
C ARG A 270 -0.05 -9.11 7.98
N ASN A 271 -0.86 -8.32 8.67
CA ASN A 271 -0.55 -7.87 10.03
C ASN A 271 -1.75 -8.11 10.97
N ASP A 272 -1.58 -9.00 11.94
CA ASP A 272 -2.64 -9.40 12.88
C ASP A 272 -2.99 -8.30 13.90
N ARG A 273 -2.19 -7.23 14.00
CA ARG A 273 -2.44 -6.07 14.86
C ARG A 273 -3.40 -5.07 14.22
N VAL A 274 -3.52 -5.09 12.91
CA VAL A 274 -4.45 -4.24 12.16
C VAL A 274 -5.83 -4.89 12.16
N ARG A 275 -6.85 -4.12 12.52
CA ARG A 275 -8.24 -4.59 12.58
C ARG A 275 -9.14 -3.77 11.65
N PRO A 276 -10.14 -4.39 11.03
CA PRO A 276 -11.17 -3.66 10.30
C PRO A 276 -11.81 -2.56 11.16
N GLY A 277 -12.04 -1.38 10.56
CA GLY A 277 -12.54 -0.21 11.25
C GLY A 277 -11.48 0.76 11.77
N MET A 278 -10.20 0.40 11.79
CA MET A 278 -9.12 1.33 12.12
C MET A 278 -8.95 2.39 11.03
N ALA A 279 -8.56 3.60 11.42
CA ALA A 279 -8.18 4.66 10.49
C ALA A 279 -6.80 4.38 9.88
N ALA A 280 -6.66 4.78 8.63
CA ALA A 280 -5.43 4.65 7.86
C ALA A 280 -5.16 5.92 7.06
N GLU A 281 -3.90 6.23 6.85
CA GLU A 281 -3.45 7.18 5.85
C GLU A 281 -2.77 6.42 4.72
N VAL A 282 -3.23 6.64 3.49
CA VAL A 282 -2.69 5.99 2.29
C VAL A 282 -1.99 7.03 1.44
N THR A 283 -0.70 6.84 1.24
CA THR A 283 0.14 7.69 0.40
C THR A 283 0.37 7.01 -0.94
N PHE A 284 -0.15 7.61 -2.00
CA PHE A 284 0.08 7.16 -3.38
C PHE A 284 1.27 7.91 -3.98
N ARG A 285 2.13 7.17 -4.66
CA ARG A 285 3.18 7.74 -5.53
C ARG A 285 2.58 7.90 -6.91
N LEU A 286 2.27 9.14 -7.26
CA LEU A 286 1.72 9.45 -8.57
C LEU A 286 2.88 9.61 -9.55
N ALA A 287 2.89 8.82 -10.62
CA ALA A 287 3.80 9.07 -11.73
C ALA A 287 3.50 10.45 -12.29
N SER A 288 4.54 11.23 -12.53
CA SER A 288 4.43 12.52 -13.23
C SER A 288 3.72 12.30 -14.55
N SER A 289 2.66 13.06 -14.83
CA SER A 289 2.01 13.03 -16.15
C SER A 289 3.02 13.56 -17.19
N GLU A 290 2.94 13.09 -18.43
CA GLU A 290 3.80 13.53 -19.55
C GLU A 290 3.79 15.05 -19.77
N THR A 291 2.89 15.78 -19.12
CA THR A 291 2.83 17.26 -19.09
C THR A 291 3.59 17.87 -17.91
N ASP A 292 4.08 17.09 -16.94
CA ASP A 292 5.01 17.59 -15.94
C ASP A 292 6.40 17.63 -16.59
N VAL A 293 6.66 18.70 -17.32
CA VAL A 293 7.98 19.09 -17.81
C VAL A 293 8.95 18.98 -16.63
N ASP A 294 10.09 18.32 -16.88
CA ASP A 294 11.23 18.24 -15.96
C ASP A 294 11.41 19.57 -15.22
N ARG A 295 10.99 19.62 -13.96
CA ARG A 295 11.01 20.85 -13.19
C ARG A 295 12.36 20.99 -12.52
N ILE A 296 13.02 22.08 -12.85
CA ILE A 296 14.25 22.46 -12.17
C ILE A 296 13.86 23.25 -10.93
N LEU A 297 14.11 22.66 -9.76
CA LEU A 297 13.93 23.32 -8.48
C LEU A 297 15.27 23.84 -7.96
N VAL A 298 15.31 25.12 -7.62
CA VAL A 298 16.51 25.75 -7.07
C VAL A 298 16.21 26.36 -5.68
N PRO A 299 17.16 26.35 -4.74
CA PRO A 299 16.98 27.06 -3.48
C PRO A 299 16.64 28.55 -3.73
N ALA A 300 15.61 29.05 -3.06
CA ALA A 300 15.16 30.43 -3.21
C ALA A 300 16.28 31.45 -2.97
N VAL A 301 17.25 31.12 -2.14
CA VAL A 301 18.44 31.96 -1.85
C VAL A 301 19.40 32.07 -3.01
N ALA A 302 19.32 31.19 -4.03
CA ALA A 302 20.16 31.23 -5.22
C ALA A 302 19.61 32.18 -6.31
N VAL A 303 18.32 32.53 -6.24
CA VAL A 303 17.66 33.41 -7.19
C VAL A 303 17.83 34.86 -6.75
N GLY A 304 18.49 35.65 -7.58
CA GLY A 304 18.58 37.10 -7.43
C GLY A 304 17.50 37.82 -8.25
N GLU A 305 17.13 39.03 -7.83
CA GLU A 305 16.19 39.88 -8.55
C GLU A 305 16.77 41.31 -8.65
N ASP A 306 16.74 41.87 -9.84
CA ASP A 306 17.14 43.26 -10.10
C ASP A 306 16.14 43.91 -11.08
N ARG A 307 16.54 45.09 -11.65
CA ARG A 307 15.69 45.84 -12.58
C ARG A 307 15.46 45.11 -13.90
N ASP A 308 16.35 44.20 -14.27
CA ASP A 308 16.31 43.44 -15.53
C ASP A 308 15.58 42.10 -15.36
N GLY A 309 15.15 41.77 -14.14
CA GLY A 309 14.39 40.57 -13.82
C GLY A 309 15.11 39.61 -12.89
N ARG A 310 14.63 38.35 -12.86
CA ARG A 310 15.21 37.32 -12.02
C ARG A 310 16.36 36.61 -12.70
N PHE A 311 17.39 36.29 -11.93
CA PHE A 311 18.60 35.65 -12.44
C PHE A 311 19.22 34.73 -11.41
N VAL A 312 20.07 33.82 -11.87
CA VAL A 312 20.97 33.00 -11.06
C VAL A 312 22.41 33.20 -11.49
N PHE A 313 23.34 32.89 -10.59
CA PHE A 313 24.74 32.80 -10.93
C PHE A 313 25.14 31.35 -11.13
N LEU A 314 25.74 31.06 -12.28
CA LEU A 314 26.39 29.80 -12.59
C LEU A 314 27.87 29.87 -12.25
N ALA A 315 28.43 28.77 -11.82
CA ALA A 315 29.87 28.60 -11.65
C ALA A 315 30.41 27.77 -12.82
N GLU A 316 31.07 28.41 -13.79
CA GLU A 316 31.76 27.74 -14.90
C GLU A 316 33.17 27.36 -14.43
N PRO A 317 33.51 26.07 -14.33
CA PRO A 317 34.83 25.66 -13.86
C PRO A 317 35.92 26.08 -14.84
N GLU A 318 36.97 26.76 -14.35
CA GLU A 318 38.12 27.18 -15.15
C GLU A 318 39.37 26.37 -14.79
N SER A 319 39.57 26.06 -13.51
CA SER A 319 40.66 25.23 -13.02
C SER A 319 40.27 24.58 -11.71
N GLU A 320 41.11 23.68 -11.21
CA GLU A 320 40.81 22.93 -9.98
C GLU A 320 40.48 23.85 -8.80
N GLY A 321 39.20 23.78 -8.33
CA GLY A 321 38.69 24.60 -7.23
C GLY A 321 38.40 26.06 -7.53
N ARG A 322 38.49 26.50 -8.81
CA ARG A 322 38.20 27.88 -9.26
C ARG A 322 37.17 27.88 -10.36
N ALA A 323 36.26 28.84 -10.34
CA ALA A 323 35.23 29.00 -11.35
C ALA A 323 35.00 30.47 -11.67
N VAL A 324 34.53 30.74 -12.88
CA VAL A 324 34.06 32.05 -13.32
C VAL A 324 32.56 32.13 -13.10
N VAL A 325 32.11 33.19 -12.48
CA VAL A 325 30.68 33.46 -12.25
C VAL A 325 30.04 33.94 -13.55
N ARG A 326 28.96 33.32 -13.97
CA ARG A 326 28.13 33.75 -15.09
C ARG A 326 26.71 34.05 -14.61
N ARG A 327 26.28 35.29 -14.89
CA ARG A 327 24.90 35.70 -14.65
C ARG A 327 24.00 35.15 -15.74
N ARG A 328 22.97 34.37 -15.37
CA ARG A 328 22.00 33.83 -16.32
C ARG A 328 20.59 34.27 -15.93
N PRO A 329 19.85 34.95 -16.83
CA PRO A 329 18.46 35.30 -16.58
C PRO A 329 17.60 34.01 -16.56
N VAL A 330 16.63 33.96 -15.65
CA VAL A 330 15.73 32.79 -15.47
C VAL A 330 14.28 33.26 -15.36
N ALA A 331 13.40 32.45 -15.92
CA ALA A 331 11.95 32.55 -15.66
C ALA A 331 11.61 31.62 -14.51
N VAL A 332 10.97 32.13 -13.47
CA VAL A 332 10.59 31.35 -12.30
C VAL A 332 9.08 31.12 -12.26
N GLY A 333 8.70 29.97 -11.77
CA GLY A 333 7.33 29.55 -11.51
C GLY A 333 6.96 29.65 -10.03
N ASP A 334 6.29 28.63 -9.53
CA ASP A 334 5.74 28.57 -8.18
C ASP A 334 6.81 28.30 -7.11
N LEU A 335 6.51 28.73 -5.89
CA LEU A 335 7.30 28.40 -4.71
C LEU A 335 6.94 26.98 -4.25
N ALA A 336 7.94 26.14 -4.06
CA ALA A 336 7.82 24.80 -3.53
C ALA A 336 8.61 24.68 -2.22
N THR A 337 8.18 23.82 -1.31
CA THR A 337 8.89 23.56 -0.06
C THR A 337 9.11 22.06 0.09
N ASP A 338 10.32 21.62 0.31
CA ASP A 338 10.65 20.19 0.59
C ASP A 338 10.58 19.83 2.08
N GLY A 339 9.91 20.67 2.88
CA GLY A 339 9.80 20.55 4.34
C GLY A 339 11.00 21.09 5.12
N ARG A 340 12.13 21.37 4.47
CA ARG A 340 13.36 21.91 5.10
C ARG A 340 13.91 23.16 4.41
N ARG A 341 13.63 23.36 3.11
CA ARG A 341 14.13 24.47 2.31
C ARG A 341 13.04 25.04 1.43
N ASP A 342 13.04 26.37 1.26
CA ASP A 342 12.23 27.03 0.28
C ASP A 342 12.89 26.89 -1.09
N LEU A 343 12.18 26.25 -2.01
CA LEU A 343 12.60 26.02 -3.37
C LEU A 343 11.75 26.86 -4.33
N ILE A 344 12.35 27.34 -5.41
CA ILE A 344 11.66 28.04 -6.50
C ILE A 344 11.79 27.20 -7.76
N GLU A 345 10.68 26.99 -8.44
CA GLU A 345 10.67 26.39 -9.75
C GLU A 345 11.29 27.33 -10.78
N VAL A 346 12.21 26.81 -11.60
CA VAL A 346 12.75 27.53 -12.76
C VAL A 346 12.17 26.90 -14.02
N VAL A 347 11.32 27.68 -14.70
CA VAL A 347 10.61 27.24 -15.91
C VAL A 347 11.50 27.34 -17.16
N ALA A 348 12.43 28.29 -17.20
CA ALA A 348 13.34 28.46 -18.31
C ALA A 348 14.66 29.14 -17.88
N GLY A 349 15.74 28.85 -18.60
CA GLY A 349 17.06 29.49 -18.41
C GLY A 349 18.10 28.58 -17.74
N LEU A 350 17.74 27.39 -17.25
CA LEU A 350 18.66 26.42 -16.68
C LEU A 350 18.52 25.07 -17.38
N SER A 351 19.60 24.29 -17.31
CA SER A 351 19.67 22.92 -17.83
C SER A 351 20.17 21.97 -16.74
N GLU A 352 19.83 20.67 -16.88
CA GLU A 352 20.39 19.63 -16.02
C GLU A 352 21.94 19.64 -16.12
N GLY A 353 22.58 19.55 -14.94
CA GLY A 353 24.05 19.60 -14.83
C GLY A 353 24.62 21.00 -14.66
N ASP A 354 23.82 22.07 -14.81
CA ASP A 354 24.29 23.44 -14.51
C ASP A 354 24.67 23.52 -13.00
N VAL A 355 25.79 24.20 -12.72
CA VAL A 355 26.28 24.40 -11.35
C VAL A 355 25.88 25.79 -10.88
N ILE A 356 24.88 25.89 -10.00
CA ILE A 356 24.43 27.18 -9.46
C ILE A 356 25.14 27.55 -8.17
N ILE A 357 25.26 28.84 -7.92
CA ILE A 357 25.80 29.36 -6.66
C ILE A 357 24.68 29.64 -5.69
N THR A 358 24.69 28.92 -4.57
CA THR A 358 23.62 28.97 -3.53
C THR A 358 23.97 29.87 -2.36
N ALA A 359 25.22 30.25 -2.17
CA ALA A 359 25.62 31.19 -1.10
C ALA A 359 26.63 32.22 -1.61
N GLY A 360 26.46 33.46 -1.15
CA GLY A 360 27.31 34.58 -1.53
C GLY A 360 26.75 35.46 -2.67
N VAL A 361 25.58 35.14 -3.21
CA VAL A 361 24.93 35.73 -4.39
C VAL A 361 24.91 37.30 -4.41
N ARG A 362 24.58 37.92 -3.25
CA ARG A 362 24.38 39.40 -3.16
C ARG A 362 25.61 40.24 -3.45
N ARG A 363 26.82 39.68 -3.56
CA ARG A 363 28.08 40.39 -3.74
C ARG A 363 28.89 39.86 -4.92
N LEU A 364 28.25 39.09 -5.78
CA LEU A 364 28.86 38.56 -7.01
C LEU A 364 28.51 39.45 -8.19
N GLU A 365 29.46 39.57 -9.10
CA GLU A 365 29.33 40.25 -10.37
C GLU A 365 29.68 39.28 -11.50
N ASP A 366 29.05 39.46 -12.65
CA ASP A 366 29.32 38.62 -13.82
C ASP A 366 30.81 38.70 -14.21
N GLY A 367 31.39 37.58 -14.61
CA GLY A 367 32.79 37.46 -15.02
C GLY A 367 33.80 37.38 -13.86
N ARG A 368 33.36 37.40 -12.60
CA ARG A 368 34.28 37.38 -11.45
C ARG A 368 34.76 35.97 -11.16
N MET A 369 36.05 35.81 -10.84
CA MET A 369 36.61 34.54 -10.36
C MET A 369 36.27 34.30 -8.90
N VAL A 370 35.85 33.06 -8.60
CA VAL A 370 35.48 32.56 -7.26
C VAL A 370 36.19 31.27 -6.96
N ARG A 371 36.28 30.94 -5.68
CA ARG A 371 36.74 29.63 -5.21
C ARG A 371 35.56 28.78 -4.83
N LEU A 372 35.45 27.59 -5.43
CA LEU A 372 34.42 26.62 -5.07
C LEU A 372 34.70 26.03 -3.69
N MET A 373 33.73 26.09 -2.80
CA MET A 373 33.74 25.28 -1.57
C MET A 373 33.19 23.91 -1.96
N GLN A 374 33.91 22.85 -1.59
CA GLN A 374 33.41 21.47 -1.85
C GLN A 374 31.95 21.35 -1.39
N ALA A 375 31.12 20.85 -2.30
CA ALA A 375 29.75 20.51 -1.98
C ALA A 375 29.74 19.52 -0.80
N VAL A 376 29.04 19.85 0.26
CA VAL A 376 28.72 18.87 1.29
C VAL A 376 27.68 17.95 0.64
N GLU A 377 28.06 16.71 0.34
CA GLU A 377 27.09 15.68 -0.05
C GLU A 377 25.97 15.62 1.00
N PRO A 378 24.71 15.60 0.60
CA PRO A 378 23.62 15.39 1.54
C PRO A 378 23.81 14.03 2.18
N GLN A 379 23.99 14.00 3.50
CA GLN A 379 23.86 12.75 4.27
C GLN A 379 22.45 12.22 4.08
N GLN A 380 22.38 10.97 3.61
CA GLN A 380 21.16 10.18 3.40
C GLN A 380 20.33 10.00 4.67
#